data_9fce8362e5d1c02b705ee6bbe5c5e3b2
#
_entry.id   9fce8362e5d1c02b705ee6bbe5c5e3b2
#
_cell.length_a   1.000
_cell.length_b   1.000
_cell.length_c   1.000
_cell.angle_alpha   90.00
_cell.angle_beta   90.00
_cell.angle_gamma   90.00
#
_symmetry.space_group_name_H-M   'P 1'
#
loop_
_entity.id
_entity.type
_entity.pdbx_description
1 polymer ?
#
loop_
_entity_poly.entity_id
_entity_poly.type
_entity_poly.pdbx_seq_one_letter_code
_entity_poly.pdbx_strand_id
1 'polypeptide(L)'
;KPVIISSGGLVFAEIDKIVSFLEHKNVDFALMHCVSVYPTPNTLVHMETVRRFKNRYPTIPVGYSGHESPENNEVAVVAISKGAQLIERHVGVETEDIKLNAYSMTQEQTDAWVKAGLRAWEIAGNDEKQVSDEEKASLVTLMRGTYASKPIKKGDVVTPDDVYFAMPLQDGQLCSGDFGSYRSVYTATRDYAPDEPVVETSSPDPIHSVRNAIHKAKGMLNEASVCIGNECSIELSHHYGLDRFEEVGATIINSINREYCKKFIVVFAGQKHPPHKHEKKEETFEVLWGDLEVHLDDEVLFLKPGDSVLVKRNTWHSFSSVNGAIFEEISTTHYRDDSHYEDENISKMDPMERKTLIDPWNG
;
A
#
# COMPACT_ATOMS: atom_id res chain seq x y z
N LYS A 1 -31.71 -14.64 -7.59
CA LYS A 1 -30.77 -14.75 -8.73
C LYS A 1 -30.00 -13.46 -8.84
N PRO A 2 -28.70 -13.52 -9.13
CA PRO A 2 -27.91 -12.32 -9.36
C PRO A 2 -28.41 -11.51 -10.57
N VAL A 3 -28.17 -10.22 -10.57
CA VAL A 3 -28.66 -9.26 -11.58
C VAL A 3 -27.47 -8.48 -12.15
N ILE A 4 -27.48 -8.20 -13.45
CA ILE A 4 -26.55 -7.27 -14.09
C ILE A 4 -27.34 -6.01 -14.44
N ILE A 5 -26.80 -4.84 -14.03
CA ILE A 5 -27.48 -3.55 -14.19
C ILE A 5 -26.66 -2.65 -15.10
N SER A 6 -27.30 -2.13 -16.11
CA SER A 6 -26.74 -1.09 -16.98
C SER A 6 -26.96 0.31 -16.40
N SER A 7 -25.94 1.16 -16.46
CA SER A 7 -26.01 2.58 -16.08
C SER A 7 -26.29 3.52 -17.26
N GLY A 8 -26.63 3.00 -18.44
CA GLY A 8 -26.84 3.79 -19.65
C GLY A 8 -27.89 4.90 -19.44
N GLY A 9 -27.51 6.14 -19.71
CA GLY A 9 -28.39 7.32 -19.55
C GLY A 9 -28.60 7.82 -18.13
N LEU A 10 -27.99 7.16 -17.10
CA LEU A 10 -28.15 7.52 -15.68
C LEU A 10 -27.01 8.40 -15.18
N VAL A 11 -27.34 9.34 -14.29
CA VAL A 11 -26.36 10.11 -13.52
C VAL A 11 -26.04 9.41 -12.20
N PHE A 12 -24.91 9.75 -11.55
CA PHE A 12 -24.48 9.10 -10.30
C PHE A 12 -25.54 9.09 -9.20
N ALA A 13 -26.30 10.16 -9.06
CA ALA A 13 -27.37 10.24 -8.05
C ALA A 13 -28.50 9.22 -8.26
N GLU A 14 -28.73 8.80 -9.50
CA GLU A 14 -29.71 7.77 -9.83
C GLU A 14 -29.13 6.38 -9.63
N ILE A 15 -27.85 6.19 -10.01
CA ILE A 15 -27.12 4.96 -9.79
C ILE A 15 -27.01 4.67 -8.29
N ASP A 16 -26.68 5.66 -7.45
CA ASP A 16 -26.65 5.52 -5.99
C ASP A 16 -27.96 4.99 -5.41
N LYS A 17 -29.09 5.46 -5.91
CA LYS A 17 -30.42 4.99 -5.47
C LYS A 17 -30.65 3.54 -5.83
N ILE A 18 -30.23 3.13 -7.04
CA ILE A 18 -30.38 1.75 -7.51
C ILE A 18 -29.50 0.82 -6.70
N VAL A 19 -28.23 1.18 -6.50
CA VAL A 19 -27.26 0.43 -5.67
C VAL A 19 -27.82 0.24 -4.27
N SER A 20 -28.18 1.34 -3.59
CA SER A 20 -28.72 1.30 -2.23
C SER A 20 -29.99 0.46 -2.12
N PHE A 21 -30.88 0.53 -3.13
CA PHE A 21 -32.09 -0.29 -3.16
C PHE A 21 -31.78 -1.79 -3.23
N LEU A 22 -30.83 -2.18 -4.08
CA LEU A 22 -30.48 -3.60 -4.27
C LEU A 22 -29.74 -4.17 -3.08
N GLU A 23 -28.83 -3.40 -2.49
CA GLU A 23 -28.15 -3.74 -1.23
C GLU A 23 -29.19 -3.94 -0.11
N HIS A 24 -30.13 -3.02 0.05
CA HIS A 24 -31.21 -3.12 1.03
C HIS A 24 -32.09 -4.37 0.81
N LYS A 25 -32.23 -4.82 -0.42
CA LYS A 25 -32.99 -6.05 -0.78
C LYS A 25 -32.15 -7.32 -0.73
N ASN A 26 -30.86 -7.24 -0.35
CA ASN A 26 -29.92 -8.35 -0.35
C ASN A 26 -29.89 -9.10 -1.72
N VAL A 27 -29.86 -8.35 -2.81
CA VAL A 27 -29.73 -8.87 -4.16
C VAL A 27 -28.29 -8.83 -4.60
N ASP A 28 -27.74 -9.96 -5.00
CA ASP A 28 -26.42 -10.00 -5.65
C ASP A 28 -26.52 -9.34 -7.02
N PHE A 29 -25.66 -8.35 -7.30
CA PHE A 29 -25.67 -7.68 -8.59
C PHE A 29 -24.28 -7.20 -9.02
N ALA A 30 -24.16 -6.96 -10.34
CA ALA A 30 -23.01 -6.26 -10.94
C ALA A 30 -23.48 -4.99 -11.62
N LEU A 31 -22.65 -3.95 -11.60
CA LEU A 31 -22.92 -2.64 -12.22
C LEU A 31 -22.10 -2.47 -13.50
N MET A 32 -22.79 -2.23 -14.63
CA MET A 32 -22.15 -2.03 -15.93
C MET A 32 -22.12 -0.55 -16.29
N HIS A 33 -20.94 0.00 -16.53
CA HIS A 33 -20.83 1.27 -17.24
C HIS A 33 -21.33 1.09 -18.67
N CYS A 34 -22.24 1.92 -19.09
CA CYS A 34 -22.85 1.85 -20.41
C CYS A 34 -23.10 3.27 -20.94
N VAL A 35 -22.97 3.44 -22.24
CA VAL A 35 -23.35 4.66 -22.96
C VAL A 35 -24.42 4.32 -23.97
N SER A 36 -25.63 4.90 -23.82
CA SER A 36 -26.79 4.63 -24.68
C SER A 36 -26.75 5.46 -25.96
N VAL A 37 -25.66 5.33 -26.73
CA VAL A 37 -25.48 5.90 -28.08
C VAL A 37 -25.03 4.77 -29.01
N TYR A 38 -25.68 4.60 -30.15
CA TYR A 38 -25.59 3.41 -31.01
C TYR A 38 -25.28 3.76 -32.47
N PRO A 39 -24.03 3.55 -33.00
CA PRO A 39 -22.84 3.13 -32.25
C PRO A 39 -22.26 4.25 -31.37
N THR A 40 -21.56 3.85 -30.29
CA THR A 40 -20.91 4.79 -29.39
C THR A 40 -19.57 5.26 -29.97
N PRO A 41 -19.36 6.55 -30.23
CA PRO A 41 -18.06 7.06 -30.63
C PRO A 41 -17.07 7.05 -29.45
N ASN A 42 -15.77 6.84 -29.74
CA ASN A 42 -14.73 6.75 -28.72
C ASN A 42 -14.70 7.93 -27.74
N THR A 43 -15.03 9.12 -28.20
CA THR A 43 -15.07 10.34 -27.38
C THR A 43 -16.16 10.34 -26.30
N LEU A 44 -17.14 9.45 -26.39
CA LEU A 44 -18.23 9.32 -25.42
C LEU A 44 -18.14 8.09 -24.54
N VAL A 45 -17.15 7.20 -24.77
CA VAL A 45 -17.02 5.95 -24.00
C VAL A 45 -16.69 6.21 -22.52
N HIS A 46 -15.87 7.20 -22.19
CA HIS A 46 -15.53 7.65 -20.83
C HIS A 46 -15.15 6.55 -19.84
N MET A 47 -14.16 5.70 -20.18
CA MET A 47 -13.77 4.53 -19.39
C MET A 47 -13.28 4.84 -17.95
N GLU A 48 -12.90 6.08 -17.62
CA GLU A 48 -12.63 6.48 -16.23
C GLU A 48 -13.84 6.28 -15.31
N THR A 49 -15.06 6.18 -15.87
CA THR A 49 -16.28 5.88 -15.11
C THR A 49 -16.21 4.46 -14.50
N VAL A 50 -15.59 3.49 -15.16
CA VAL A 50 -15.39 2.14 -14.62
C VAL A 50 -14.56 2.20 -13.35
N ARG A 51 -13.41 2.90 -13.39
CA ARG A 51 -12.54 3.10 -12.21
C ARG A 51 -13.30 3.86 -11.10
N ARG A 52 -14.10 4.88 -11.46
CA ARG A 52 -14.90 5.63 -10.50
C ARG A 52 -15.97 4.76 -9.84
N PHE A 53 -16.59 3.83 -10.57
CA PHE A 53 -17.54 2.87 -10.00
C PHE A 53 -16.85 1.96 -8.99
N LYS A 54 -15.68 1.40 -9.32
CA LYS A 54 -14.91 0.56 -8.38
C LYS A 54 -14.58 1.29 -7.07
N ASN A 55 -14.18 2.56 -7.15
CA ASN A 55 -13.87 3.35 -5.97
C ASN A 55 -15.11 3.74 -5.15
N ARG A 56 -16.24 3.95 -5.82
CA ARG A 56 -17.50 4.37 -5.17
C ARG A 56 -18.27 3.19 -4.60
N TYR A 57 -18.17 2.02 -5.23
CA TYR A 57 -18.89 0.79 -4.88
C TYR A 57 -17.89 -0.36 -4.76
N PRO A 58 -17.00 -0.36 -3.75
CA PRO A 58 -15.84 -1.26 -3.71
C PRO A 58 -16.21 -2.75 -3.57
N THR A 59 -17.39 -3.06 -3.06
CA THR A 59 -17.91 -4.42 -2.86
C THR A 59 -18.69 -4.97 -4.04
N ILE A 60 -18.97 -4.14 -5.06
CA ILE A 60 -19.83 -4.50 -6.19
C ILE A 60 -18.94 -4.81 -7.41
N PRO A 61 -19.14 -5.97 -8.08
CA PRO A 61 -18.49 -6.24 -9.36
C PRO A 61 -18.88 -5.19 -10.40
N VAL A 62 -17.88 -4.61 -11.06
CA VAL A 62 -18.06 -3.55 -12.06
C VAL A 62 -17.65 -4.06 -13.45
N GLY A 63 -18.42 -3.65 -14.46
CA GLY A 63 -18.16 -4.01 -15.84
C GLY A 63 -18.41 -2.90 -16.84
N TYR A 64 -18.32 -3.26 -18.12
CA TYR A 64 -18.62 -2.38 -19.25
C TYR A 64 -19.53 -3.09 -20.25
N SER A 65 -20.63 -2.41 -20.63
CA SER A 65 -21.55 -2.84 -21.69
C SER A 65 -21.39 -1.87 -22.88
N GLY A 66 -20.82 -2.39 -23.97
CA GLY A 66 -20.33 -1.60 -25.09
C GLY A 66 -21.21 -1.62 -26.34
N HIS A 67 -21.29 -0.46 -27.03
CA HIS A 67 -22.01 -0.28 -28.28
C HIS A 67 -21.16 0.44 -29.35
N GLU A 68 -19.83 0.45 -29.17
CA GLU A 68 -18.88 0.99 -30.14
C GLU A 68 -18.81 0.15 -31.43
N SER A 69 -18.08 0.60 -32.44
CA SER A 69 -17.84 -0.17 -33.67
C SER A 69 -17.35 -1.59 -33.36
N PRO A 70 -17.83 -2.65 -34.02
CA PRO A 70 -17.38 -4.04 -33.85
C PRO A 70 -15.88 -4.24 -34.06
N GLU A 71 -15.21 -3.40 -34.83
CA GLU A 71 -13.77 -3.46 -35.10
C GLU A 71 -12.93 -2.88 -33.96
N ASN A 72 -13.54 -2.19 -33.00
CA ASN A 72 -12.85 -1.46 -31.95
C ASN A 72 -12.62 -2.34 -30.70
N ASN A 73 -11.60 -3.18 -30.77
CA ASN A 73 -11.22 -4.05 -29.63
C ASN A 73 -10.48 -3.29 -28.52
N GLU A 74 -9.92 -2.11 -28.79
CA GLU A 74 -9.19 -1.30 -27.83
C GLU A 74 -10.05 -0.88 -26.65
N VAL A 75 -11.34 -0.69 -26.84
CA VAL A 75 -12.28 -0.31 -25.78
C VAL A 75 -12.37 -1.40 -24.70
N ALA A 76 -12.41 -2.69 -25.10
CA ALA A 76 -12.38 -3.80 -24.15
C ALA A 76 -11.06 -3.83 -23.35
N VAL A 77 -9.93 -3.59 -24.03
CA VAL A 77 -8.60 -3.51 -23.40
C VAL A 77 -8.57 -2.39 -22.36
N VAL A 78 -9.07 -1.21 -22.71
CA VAL A 78 -9.15 -0.07 -21.79
C VAL A 78 -10.10 -0.35 -20.64
N ALA A 79 -11.27 -0.95 -20.88
CA ALA A 79 -12.23 -1.31 -19.82
C ALA A 79 -11.57 -2.23 -18.77
N ILE A 80 -10.90 -3.28 -19.22
CA ILE A 80 -10.19 -4.22 -18.33
C ILE A 80 -9.05 -3.52 -17.59
N SER A 81 -8.27 -2.67 -18.25
CA SER A 81 -7.21 -1.89 -17.61
C SER A 81 -7.71 -0.90 -16.55
N LYS A 82 -8.99 -0.45 -16.66
CA LYS A 82 -9.66 0.36 -15.64
C LYS A 82 -10.33 -0.47 -14.55
N GLY A 83 -10.20 -1.80 -14.63
CA GLY A 83 -10.66 -2.75 -13.64
C GLY A 83 -12.06 -3.30 -13.87
N ALA A 84 -12.56 -3.29 -15.11
CA ALA A 84 -13.77 -4.00 -15.46
C ALA A 84 -13.58 -5.52 -15.26
N GLN A 85 -14.48 -6.13 -14.50
CA GLN A 85 -14.50 -7.57 -14.21
C GLN A 85 -15.46 -8.32 -15.16
N LEU A 86 -16.37 -7.58 -15.77
CA LEU A 86 -17.32 -8.08 -16.78
C LEU A 86 -17.28 -7.16 -17.99
N ILE A 87 -17.37 -7.76 -19.18
CA ILE A 87 -17.52 -7.02 -20.43
C ILE A 87 -18.65 -7.65 -21.24
N GLU A 88 -19.46 -6.82 -21.85
CA GLU A 88 -20.67 -7.21 -22.61
C GLU A 88 -20.71 -6.52 -23.97
N ARG A 89 -21.12 -7.25 -24.98
CA ARG A 89 -21.31 -6.75 -26.34
C ARG A 89 -22.49 -7.42 -27.04
N HIS A 90 -23.08 -6.72 -28.00
CA HIS A 90 -24.03 -7.30 -28.93
C HIS A 90 -23.32 -8.22 -29.93
N VAL A 91 -23.85 -9.43 -30.09
CA VAL A 91 -23.36 -10.43 -31.04
C VAL A 91 -24.54 -10.93 -31.85
N GLY A 92 -24.34 -11.18 -33.11
CA GLY A 92 -25.40 -11.74 -33.97
C GLY A 92 -24.83 -12.49 -35.17
N VAL A 93 -25.76 -13.18 -35.85
CA VAL A 93 -25.49 -13.88 -37.10
C VAL A 93 -26.42 -13.29 -38.15
N GLU A 94 -25.84 -12.87 -39.27
CA GLU A 94 -26.64 -12.39 -40.41
C GLU A 94 -27.37 -13.54 -41.08
N THR A 95 -28.58 -13.27 -41.52
CA THR A 95 -29.36 -14.18 -42.37
C THR A 95 -29.69 -13.44 -43.67
N GLU A 96 -30.42 -14.14 -44.59
CA GLU A 96 -30.88 -13.49 -45.82
C GLU A 96 -31.79 -12.28 -45.53
N ASP A 97 -32.63 -12.39 -44.50
CA ASP A 97 -33.64 -11.41 -44.14
C ASP A 97 -33.22 -10.41 -43.05
N ILE A 98 -32.19 -10.77 -42.21
CA ILE A 98 -31.80 -10.01 -41.06
C ILE A 98 -30.31 -9.63 -41.16
N LYS A 99 -30.02 -8.35 -41.23
CA LYS A 99 -28.65 -7.79 -41.19
C LYS A 99 -28.27 -7.34 -39.80
N LEU A 100 -26.97 -7.43 -39.46
CA LEU A 100 -26.45 -6.88 -38.23
C LEU A 100 -26.54 -5.35 -38.22
N ASN A 101 -26.83 -4.79 -37.07
CA ASN A 101 -26.71 -3.36 -36.87
C ASN A 101 -25.23 -2.92 -36.76
N ALA A 102 -24.99 -1.61 -36.75
CA ALA A 102 -23.64 -1.04 -36.81
C ALA A 102 -22.77 -1.28 -35.56
N TYR A 103 -23.31 -1.86 -34.48
CA TYR A 103 -22.61 -2.09 -33.21
C TYR A 103 -22.63 -3.59 -32.79
N SER A 104 -23.23 -4.49 -33.55
CA SER A 104 -23.22 -5.93 -33.28
C SER A 104 -22.06 -6.62 -34.00
N MET A 105 -21.41 -7.52 -33.28
CA MET A 105 -20.26 -8.28 -33.75
C MET A 105 -20.69 -9.54 -34.51
N THR A 106 -19.93 -9.92 -35.52
CA THR A 106 -19.93 -11.26 -36.10
C THR A 106 -19.23 -12.24 -35.15
N GLN A 107 -19.24 -13.53 -35.49
CA GLN A 107 -18.53 -14.56 -34.72
C GLN A 107 -17.02 -14.31 -34.72
N GLU A 108 -16.41 -13.94 -35.87
CA GLU A 108 -14.98 -13.67 -36.01
C GLU A 108 -14.55 -12.42 -35.19
N GLN A 109 -15.38 -11.37 -35.24
CA GLN A 109 -15.15 -10.15 -34.45
C GLN A 109 -15.27 -10.43 -32.94
N THR A 110 -16.21 -11.28 -32.55
CA THR A 110 -16.37 -11.71 -31.16
C THR A 110 -15.15 -12.49 -30.67
N ASP A 111 -14.62 -13.42 -31.48
CA ASP A 111 -13.40 -14.16 -31.15
C ASP A 111 -12.19 -13.22 -30.98
N ALA A 112 -12.02 -12.27 -31.89
CA ALA A 112 -10.96 -11.27 -31.82
C ALA A 112 -11.10 -10.40 -30.56
N TRP A 113 -12.30 -9.97 -30.22
CA TRP A 113 -12.61 -9.17 -29.05
C TRP A 113 -12.36 -9.92 -27.73
N VAL A 114 -12.79 -11.20 -27.64
CA VAL A 114 -12.50 -12.06 -26.48
C VAL A 114 -11.00 -12.25 -26.31
N LYS A 115 -10.26 -12.53 -27.38
CA LYS A 115 -8.80 -12.67 -27.33
C LYS A 115 -8.10 -11.39 -26.90
N ALA A 116 -8.58 -10.23 -27.35
CA ALA A 116 -8.06 -8.93 -26.91
C ALA A 116 -8.32 -8.71 -25.40
N GLY A 117 -9.51 -9.06 -24.91
CA GLY A 117 -9.87 -9.00 -23.51
C GLY A 117 -9.00 -9.92 -22.62
N LEU A 118 -8.84 -11.19 -23.01
CA LEU A 118 -7.98 -12.13 -22.27
C LEU A 118 -6.54 -11.67 -22.21
N ARG A 119 -5.99 -11.14 -23.31
CA ARG A 119 -4.66 -10.59 -23.36
C ARG A 119 -4.50 -9.34 -22.48
N ALA A 120 -5.52 -8.48 -22.45
CA ALA A 120 -5.54 -7.31 -21.57
C ALA A 120 -5.54 -7.71 -20.10
N TRP A 121 -6.27 -8.76 -19.74
CA TRP A 121 -6.30 -9.31 -18.38
C TRP A 121 -4.92 -9.86 -17.97
N GLU A 122 -4.26 -10.60 -18.85
CA GLU A 122 -2.91 -11.14 -18.62
C GLU A 122 -1.89 -9.99 -18.42
N ILE A 123 -1.94 -8.95 -19.28
CA ILE A 123 -1.05 -7.78 -19.22
C ILE A 123 -1.30 -6.94 -17.95
N ALA A 124 -2.57 -6.78 -17.55
CA ALA A 124 -2.93 -6.01 -16.36
C ALA A 124 -2.36 -6.63 -15.07
N GLY A 125 -2.30 -7.96 -15.00
CA GLY A 125 -1.74 -8.67 -13.85
C GLY A 125 -2.50 -8.39 -12.55
N ASN A 126 -1.75 -8.31 -11.47
CA ASN A 126 -2.24 -7.90 -10.15
C ASN A 126 -1.64 -6.53 -9.75
N ASP A 127 -2.09 -5.97 -8.64
CA ASP A 127 -1.66 -4.67 -8.12
C ASP A 127 -0.42 -4.75 -7.20
N GLU A 128 0.09 -5.95 -6.92
CA GLU A 128 1.31 -6.15 -6.15
C GLU A 128 2.56 -5.92 -7.00
N LYS A 129 3.46 -5.06 -6.53
CA LYS A 129 4.78 -4.89 -7.15
C LYS A 129 5.66 -6.09 -6.82
N GLN A 130 5.69 -7.06 -7.73
CA GLN A 130 6.56 -8.24 -7.63
C GLN A 130 7.85 -8.01 -8.43
N VAL A 131 8.97 -8.44 -7.87
CA VAL A 131 10.28 -8.38 -8.54
C VAL A 131 10.80 -9.80 -8.71
N SER A 132 10.91 -10.28 -9.95
CA SER A 132 11.44 -11.61 -10.25
C SER A 132 12.94 -11.70 -9.99
N ASP A 133 13.45 -12.92 -9.81
CA ASP A 133 14.90 -13.12 -9.67
C ASP A 133 15.66 -12.77 -10.95
N GLU A 134 15.03 -12.94 -12.12
CA GLU A 134 15.59 -12.49 -13.43
C GLU A 134 15.68 -10.96 -13.48
N GLU A 135 14.66 -10.23 -13.00
CA GLU A 135 14.69 -8.76 -12.92
C GLU A 135 15.80 -8.29 -11.98
N LYS A 136 15.96 -8.92 -10.80
CA LYS A 136 17.05 -8.61 -9.86
C LYS A 136 18.41 -8.86 -10.48
N ALA A 137 18.61 -10.03 -11.11
CA ALA A 137 19.87 -10.36 -11.77
C ALA A 137 20.20 -9.38 -12.90
N SER A 138 19.22 -9.03 -13.71
CA SER A 138 19.36 -8.02 -14.78
C SER A 138 19.74 -6.66 -14.21
N LEU A 139 19.09 -6.23 -13.13
CA LEU A 139 19.36 -4.94 -12.48
C LEU A 139 20.79 -4.84 -11.97
N VAL A 140 21.33 -5.90 -11.34
CA VAL A 140 22.70 -5.94 -10.83
C VAL A 140 23.72 -5.66 -11.93
N THR A 141 23.49 -6.15 -13.16
CA THR A 141 24.40 -5.90 -14.29
C THR A 141 24.45 -4.43 -14.74
N LEU A 142 23.40 -3.66 -14.41
CA LEU A 142 23.26 -2.24 -14.75
C LEU A 142 23.65 -1.30 -13.60
N MET A 143 23.81 -1.86 -12.40
CA MET A 143 24.20 -1.07 -11.23
C MET A 143 25.69 -0.73 -11.26
N ARG A 144 26.02 0.41 -10.67
CA ARG A 144 27.39 0.85 -10.47
C ARG A 144 27.83 0.57 -9.06
N GLY A 145 28.91 -0.19 -8.94
CA GLY A 145 29.61 -0.42 -7.68
C GLY A 145 30.53 0.75 -7.34
N THR A 146 30.91 0.83 -6.09
CA THR A 146 31.79 1.85 -5.51
C THR A 146 33.22 1.37 -5.52
N TYR A 147 34.13 2.11 -6.12
CA TYR A 147 35.55 1.82 -6.20
C TYR A 147 36.37 2.94 -5.56
N ALA A 148 37.44 2.59 -4.85
CA ALA A 148 38.32 3.57 -4.25
C ALA A 148 39.02 4.43 -5.31
N SER A 149 38.92 5.75 -5.24
CA SER A 149 39.64 6.67 -6.13
C SER A 149 41.07 6.93 -5.68
N LYS A 150 41.35 6.67 -4.40
CA LYS A 150 42.63 6.84 -3.72
C LYS A 150 42.76 5.81 -2.60
N PRO A 151 43.95 5.63 -2.00
CA PRO A 151 44.10 4.74 -0.85
C PRO A 151 43.20 5.14 0.32
N ILE A 152 42.40 4.19 0.81
CA ILE A 152 41.54 4.36 2.00
C ILE A 152 42.05 3.44 3.08
N LYS A 153 42.21 3.91 4.31
CA LYS A 153 42.69 3.13 5.44
C LYS A 153 41.53 2.58 6.27
N LYS A 154 41.78 1.44 6.90
CA LYS A 154 40.87 0.90 7.92
C LYS A 154 40.57 1.98 8.98
N GLY A 155 39.30 2.19 9.23
CA GLY A 155 38.82 3.19 10.18
C GLY A 155 38.51 4.57 9.55
N ASP A 156 38.89 4.81 8.30
CA ASP A 156 38.54 6.04 7.60
C ASP A 156 37.05 6.06 7.27
N VAL A 157 36.46 7.24 7.35
CA VAL A 157 35.10 7.48 6.81
C VAL A 157 35.20 7.56 5.30
N VAL A 158 34.44 6.72 4.61
CA VAL A 158 34.38 6.69 3.15
C VAL A 158 33.37 7.74 2.67
N THR A 159 33.87 8.74 1.98
CA THR A 159 33.04 9.84 1.43
C THR A 159 32.93 9.74 -0.10
N PRO A 160 32.00 10.46 -0.74
CA PRO A 160 31.93 10.51 -2.20
C PRO A 160 33.23 10.98 -2.87
N ASP A 161 34.08 11.78 -2.19
CA ASP A 161 35.36 12.26 -2.69
C ASP A 161 36.47 11.20 -2.66
N ASP A 162 36.25 10.11 -1.93
CA ASP A 162 37.19 8.98 -1.79
C ASP A 162 36.95 7.88 -2.82
N VAL A 163 35.86 7.96 -3.56
CA VAL A 163 35.38 6.88 -4.40
C VAL A 163 34.93 7.37 -5.78
N TYR A 164 34.79 6.44 -6.71
CA TYR A 164 34.09 6.62 -7.98
C TYR A 164 33.14 5.47 -8.24
N PHE A 165 32.17 5.65 -9.13
CA PHE A 165 31.15 4.65 -9.43
C PHE A 165 31.31 4.09 -10.85
N ALA A 166 31.50 2.78 -10.94
CA ALA A 166 31.67 2.07 -12.22
C ALA A 166 30.92 0.73 -12.26
N MET A 167 30.64 0.25 -13.45
CA MET A 167 30.16 -1.11 -13.68
C MET A 167 31.33 -2.09 -13.83
N PRO A 168 31.14 -3.34 -13.42
CA PRO A 168 29.95 -3.92 -12.79
C PRO A 168 29.90 -3.69 -11.28
N LEU A 169 28.70 -3.79 -10.70
CA LEU A 169 28.53 -3.97 -9.26
C LEU A 169 29.00 -5.38 -8.90
N GLN A 170 29.86 -5.50 -7.90
CA GLN A 170 30.31 -6.78 -7.38
C GLN A 170 29.46 -7.21 -6.17
N ASP A 171 29.47 -8.51 -5.87
CA ASP A 171 28.72 -9.04 -4.73
C ASP A 171 29.21 -8.45 -3.40
N GLY A 172 28.28 -8.00 -2.55
CA GLY A 172 28.57 -7.33 -1.29
C GLY A 172 29.14 -5.91 -1.40
N GLN A 173 29.28 -5.37 -2.60
CA GLN A 173 29.81 -4.02 -2.84
C GLN A 173 28.75 -2.95 -2.60
N LEU A 174 29.14 -1.81 -1.99
CA LEU A 174 28.30 -0.63 -1.96
C LEU A 174 28.00 -0.14 -3.38
N CYS A 175 26.76 0.26 -3.62
CA CYS A 175 26.36 0.84 -4.89
C CYS A 175 26.32 2.38 -4.83
N SER A 176 26.19 3.03 -5.97
CA SER A 176 26.09 4.49 -6.04
C SER A 176 24.87 5.04 -5.29
N GLY A 177 23.80 4.23 -5.15
CA GLY A 177 22.59 4.59 -4.40
C GLY A 177 22.83 4.71 -2.91
N ASP A 178 23.75 3.93 -2.35
CA ASP A 178 24.08 3.95 -0.92
C ASP A 178 24.67 5.30 -0.49
N PHE A 179 25.45 5.94 -1.37
CA PHE A 179 26.01 7.28 -1.14
C PHE A 179 25.02 8.42 -1.42
N GLY A 180 23.99 8.17 -2.20
CA GLY A 180 22.90 9.10 -2.48
C GLY A 180 21.81 9.12 -1.40
N SER A 181 21.74 8.07 -0.57
CA SER A 181 20.72 7.94 0.45
C SER A 181 21.16 8.60 1.77
N TYR A 182 20.62 9.79 2.01
CA TYR A 182 20.48 10.46 3.30
C TYR A 182 21.63 10.33 4.33
N ARG A 183 22.82 10.85 4.02
CA ARG A 183 23.92 10.98 5.00
C ARG A 183 24.35 9.66 5.67
N SER A 184 24.19 8.54 5.01
CA SER A 184 24.78 7.28 5.50
C SER A 184 26.29 7.46 5.60
N VAL A 185 26.84 7.16 6.77
CA VAL A 185 28.26 7.25 7.04
C VAL A 185 28.83 5.82 6.97
N TYR A 186 29.70 5.58 6.02
CA TYR A 186 30.39 4.30 5.87
C TYR A 186 31.81 4.41 6.39
N THR A 187 32.22 3.44 7.21
CA THR A 187 33.59 3.36 7.72
C THR A 187 34.27 2.12 7.14
N ALA A 188 35.46 2.31 6.59
CA ALA A 188 36.27 1.23 6.03
C ALA A 188 36.67 0.24 7.13
N THR A 189 36.36 -1.05 6.96
CA THR A 189 36.75 -2.12 7.90
C THR A 189 38.11 -2.73 7.59
N ARG A 190 38.66 -2.42 6.41
CA ARG A 190 40.01 -2.78 5.96
C ARG A 190 40.64 -1.67 5.12
N ASP A 191 41.91 -1.83 4.74
CA ASP A 191 42.58 -0.97 3.77
C ASP A 191 42.10 -1.26 2.35
N TYR A 192 41.96 -0.23 1.50
CA TYR A 192 41.68 -0.31 0.07
C TYR A 192 42.77 0.40 -0.72
N ALA A 193 43.20 -0.22 -1.80
CA ALA A 193 44.05 0.41 -2.83
C ALA A 193 43.17 1.18 -3.85
N PRO A 194 43.75 2.11 -4.62
CA PRO A 194 43.01 2.71 -5.75
C PRO A 194 42.49 1.63 -6.71
N ASP A 195 41.32 1.86 -7.26
CA ASP A 195 40.56 0.97 -8.16
C ASP A 195 40.07 -0.33 -7.51
N GLU A 196 40.23 -0.50 -6.20
CA GLU A 196 39.71 -1.65 -5.47
C GLU A 196 38.21 -1.45 -5.14
N PRO A 197 37.36 -2.49 -5.29
CA PRO A 197 35.95 -2.42 -4.94
C PRO A 197 35.77 -2.29 -3.43
N VAL A 198 34.94 -1.35 -3.01
CA VAL A 198 34.62 -1.12 -1.59
C VAL A 198 33.49 -2.04 -1.18
N VAL A 199 33.81 -3.16 -0.54
CA VAL A 199 32.88 -4.25 -0.21
C VAL A 199 32.61 -4.41 1.29
N GLU A 200 33.59 -4.04 2.13
CA GLU A 200 33.53 -4.25 3.58
C GLU A 200 33.50 -2.90 4.29
N THR A 201 32.31 -2.45 4.64
CA THR A 201 32.12 -1.22 5.41
C THR A 201 31.18 -1.47 6.58
N SER A 202 31.28 -0.63 7.60
CA SER A 202 30.29 -0.56 8.67
C SER A 202 29.52 0.74 8.57
N SER A 203 28.20 0.69 8.76
CA SER A 203 27.35 1.86 8.83
C SER A 203 26.59 1.83 10.16
N PRO A 204 27.09 2.51 11.20
CA PRO A 204 26.46 2.50 12.51
C PRO A 204 25.25 3.47 12.61
N ASP A 205 24.81 4.06 11.51
CA ASP A 205 23.87 5.18 11.57
C ASP A 205 22.39 4.71 11.71
N PRO A 206 21.79 4.84 12.92
CA PRO A 206 20.38 4.51 13.15
C PRO A 206 19.42 5.42 12.37
N ILE A 207 19.88 6.56 11.84
CA ILE A 207 19.08 7.49 11.03
C ILE A 207 18.54 6.80 9.77
N HIS A 208 19.29 5.86 9.20
CA HIS A 208 18.84 5.10 8.03
C HIS A 208 17.58 4.26 8.35
N SER A 209 17.61 3.50 9.45
CA SER A 209 16.45 2.69 9.90
C SER A 209 15.23 3.57 10.21
N VAL A 210 15.45 4.71 10.88
CA VAL A 210 14.39 5.68 11.18
C VAL A 210 13.74 6.21 9.90
N ARG A 211 14.54 6.61 8.92
CA ARG A 211 14.01 7.15 7.65
C ARG A 211 13.28 6.12 6.82
N ASN A 212 13.80 4.89 6.75
CA ASN A 212 13.12 3.80 6.07
C ASN A 212 11.74 3.54 6.67
N ALA A 213 11.64 3.51 8.00
CA ALA A 213 10.37 3.35 8.70
C ALA A 213 9.38 4.48 8.36
N ILE A 214 9.85 5.73 8.31
CA ILE A 214 9.01 6.88 7.95
C ILE A 214 8.54 6.80 6.50
N HIS A 215 9.44 6.49 5.56
CA HIS A 215 9.06 6.39 4.14
C HIS A 215 8.05 5.27 3.91
N LYS A 216 8.23 4.11 4.58
CA LYS A 216 7.30 2.98 4.54
C LYS A 216 5.93 3.37 5.11
N ALA A 217 5.90 4.04 6.27
CA ALA A 217 4.66 4.53 6.87
C ALA A 217 3.95 5.56 5.96
N LYS A 218 4.69 6.51 5.36
CA LYS A 218 4.14 7.47 4.39
C LYS A 218 3.56 6.77 3.17
N GLY A 219 4.24 5.75 2.64
CA GLY A 219 3.76 4.94 1.51
C GLY A 219 2.42 4.27 1.84
N MET A 220 2.32 3.62 3.00
CA MET A 220 1.08 2.97 3.46
C MET A 220 -0.06 3.98 3.66
N LEU A 221 0.21 5.14 4.26
CA LEU A 221 -0.81 6.20 4.44
C LEU A 221 -1.33 6.73 3.11
N ASN A 222 -0.45 6.93 2.13
CA ASN A 222 -0.84 7.37 0.78
C ASN A 222 -1.69 6.32 0.08
N GLU A 223 -1.32 5.04 0.15
CA GLU A 223 -2.07 3.92 -0.41
C GLU A 223 -3.45 3.81 0.23
N ALA A 224 -3.52 3.92 1.55
CA ALA A 224 -4.75 3.92 2.31
C ALA A 224 -5.60 5.19 2.12
N SER A 225 -5.09 6.23 1.45
CA SER A 225 -5.72 7.55 1.34
C SER A 225 -6.03 8.19 2.70
N VAL A 226 -5.20 7.91 3.72
CA VAL A 226 -5.32 8.49 5.06
C VAL A 226 -4.56 9.81 5.13
N CYS A 227 -5.29 10.89 5.36
CA CYS A 227 -4.71 12.24 5.47
C CYS A 227 -4.25 12.52 6.90
N ILE A 228 -2.99 12.90 7.06
CA ILE A 228 -2.40 13.31 8.32
C ILE A 228 -2.25 14.84 8.36
N GLY A 229 -2.55 15.43 9.53
CA GLY A 229 -2.38 16.87 9.73
C GLY A 229 -0.89 17.27 9.76
N ASN A 230 -0.62 18.52 9.33
CA ASN A 230 0.76 19.03 9.22
C ASN A 230 1.47 19.25 10.58
N GLU A 231 0.72 19.30 11.67
CA GLU A 231 1.23 19.55 13.03
C GLU A 231 1.40 18.25 13.85
N CYS A 232 1.32 17.09 13.21
CA CYS A 232 1.52 15.81 13.88
C CYS A 232 3.00 15.56 14.18
N SER A 233 3.29 15.01 15.35
CA SER A 233 4.60 14.43 15.68
C SER A 233 4.60 12.93 15.49
N ILE A 234 5.76 12.35 15.17
CA ILE A 234 5.91 10.91 14.99
C ILE A 234 6.71 10.33 16.15
N GLU A 235 6.28 9.16 16.57
CA GLU A 235 7.00 8.28 17.47
C GLU A 235 7.22 6.93 16.78
N LEU A 236 8.48 6.50 16.63
CA LEU A 236 8.79 5.11 16.36
C LEU A 236 8.91 4.40 17.71
N SER A 237 7.91 3.60 18.05
CA SER A 237 7.90 2.81 19.28
C SER A 237 8.68 1.52 19.04
N HIS A 238 9.92 1.42 19.57
CA HIS A 238 10.84 0.30 19.36
C HIS A 238 11.29 -0.29 20.70
N HIS A 239 10.71 -1.37 21.12
CA HIS A 239 10.90 -1.92 22.47
C HIS A 239 12.18 -2.74 22.63
N TYR A 240 12.77 -3.19 21.53
CA TYR A 240 13.99 -4.00 21.48
C TYR A 240 15.08 -3.38 20.58
N GLY A 241 15.04 -2.04 20.43
CA GLY A 241 15.98 -1.30 19.57
C GLY A 241 15.47 -1.12 18.14
N LEU A 242 16.09 -0.19 17.41
CA LEU A 242 15.74 0.13 16.03
C LEU A 242 16.05 -1.02 15.07
N ASP A 243 17.01 -1.87 15.37
CA ASP A 243 17.39 -3.02 14.53
C ASP A 243 16.25 -4.05 14.42
N ARG A 244 15.38 -4.12 15.44
CA ARG A 244 14.23 -5.02 15.48
C ARG A 244 12.89 -4.30 15.28
N PHE A 245 12.92 -3.03 14.90
CA PHE A 245 11.73 -2.21 14.78
C PHE A 245 10.71 -2.80 13.79
N GLU A 246 11.16 -3.34 12.66
CA GLU A 246 10.26 -3.96 11.68
C GLU A 246 9.60 -5.26 12.17
N GLU A 247 10.18 -5.91 13.17
CA GLU A 247 9.60 -7.10 13.81
C GLU A 247 8.71 -6.72 14.99
N VAL A 248 9.23 -5.86 15.88
CA VAL A 248 8.54 -5.48 17.13
C VAL A 248 8.57 -3.97 17.29
N GLY A 249 7.43 -3.35 17.06
CA GLY A 249 7.28 -1.90 17.17
C GLY A 249 5.99 -1.39 16.54
N ALA A 250 5.87 -0.09 16.44
CA ALA A 250 4.81 0.59 15.70
C ALA A 250 5.22 2.02 15.36
N THR A 251 4.75 2.53 14.24
CA THR A 251 4.86 3.96 13.92
C THR A 251 3.61 4.67 14.44
N ILE A 252 3.78 5.52 15.42
CA ILE A 252 2.69 6.24 16.09
C ILE A 252 2.73 7.71 15.65
N ILE A 253 1.62 8.20 15.10
CA ILE A 253 1.47 9.58 14.66
C ILE A 253 0.54 10.28 15.64
N ASN A 254 1.13 11.13 16.46
CA ASN A 254 0.41 11.86 17.49
C ASN A 254 -0.28 13.09 16.89
N SER A 255 -1.59 13.04 16.77
CA SER A 255 -2.39 14.11 16.19
C SER A 255 -2.90 15.09 17.25
N ILE A 256 -3.48 14.58 18.31
CA ILE A 256 -4.05 15.39 19.40
C ILE A 256 -3.77 14.68 20.74
N ASN A 257 -3.36 15.47 21.75
CA ASN A 257 -3.35 15.00 23.13
C ASN A 257 -3.79 16.15 24.06
N ARG A 258 -5.05 16.09 24.46
CA ARG A 258 -5.71 17.05 25.37
C ARG A 258 -6.50 16.26 26.43
N GLU A 259 -7.72 16.65 26.75
CA GLU A 259 -8.69 15.84 27.54
C GLU A 259 -9.10 14.56 26.80
N TYR A 260 -8.86 14.52 25.51
CA TYR A 260 -8.96 13.37 24.62
C TYR A 260 -7.68 13.27 23.78
N CYS A 261 -7.38 12.08 23.29
CA CYS A 261 -6.21 11.81 22.49
C CYS A 261 -6.63 11.14 21.16
N LYS A 262 -5.97 11.55 20.08
CA LYS A 262 -6.10 10.90 18.77
C LYS A 262 -4.71 10.61 18.22
N LYS A 263 -4.50 9.38 17.82
CA LYS A 263 -3.30 8.94 17.12
C LYS A 263 -3.66 8.10 15.91
N PHE A 264 -2.78 8.08 14.92
CA PHE A 264 -2.78 7.05 13.90
C PHE A 264 -1.62 6.10 14.19
N ILE A 265 -1.91 4.81 14.14
CA ILE A 265 -0.93 3.76 14.35
C ILE A 265 -0.74 3.03 13.03
N VAL A 266 0.50 2.98 12.54
CA VAL A 266 0.89 2.22 11.36
C VAL A 266 1.69 1.01 11.82
N VAL A 267 1.20 -0.16 11.46
CA VAL A 267 1.82 -1.47 11.73
C VAL A 267 2.26 -2.05 10.39
N PHE A 268 3.54 -2.38 10.25
CA PHE A 268 4.07 -2.97 9.02
C PHE A 268 3.68 -4.44 8.88
N ALA A 269 3.79 -4.99 7.68
CA ALA A 269 3.55 -6.42 7.45
C ALA A 269 4.47 -7.27 8.33
N GLY A 270 3.88 -8.21 9.10
CA GLY A 270 4.58 -9.05 10.06
C GLY A 270 4.98 -8.38 11.38
N GLN A 271 4.75 -7.09 11.54
CA GLN A 271 5.10 -6.33 12.75
C GLN A 271 4.08 -6.58 13.88
N LYS A 272 4.58 -6.61 15.10
CA LYS A 272 3.76 -6.75 16.31
C LYS A 272 4.17 -5.75 17.39
N HIS A 273 3.22 -5.35 18.20
CA HIS A 273 3.45 -4.52 19.39
C HIS A 273 3.35 -5.39 20.65
N PRO A 274 4.28 -5.27 21.62
CA PRO A 274 4.28 -6.13 22.80
C PRO A 274 3.07 -5.89 23.72
N PRO A 275 2.66 -6.91 24.50
CA PRO A 275 1.57 -6.80 25.46
C PRO A 275 1.84 -5.70 26.50
N HIS A 276 0.85 -4.82 26.66
CA HIS A 276 0.89 -3.74 27.64
C HIS A 276 -0.52 -3.38 28.10
N LYS A 277 -0.61 -2.58 29.15
CA LYS A 277 -1.88 -2.07 29.67
C LYS A 277 -1.75 -0.62 30.16
N HIS A 278 -2.88 0.05 30.29
CA HIS A 278 -3.00 1.40 30.81
C HIS A 278 -3.90 1.42 32.07
N GLU A 279 -3.48 2.12 33.09
CA GLU A 279 -4.27 2.28 34.30
C GLU A 279 -5.20 3.50 34.24
N LYS A 280 -4.73 4.60 33.58
CA LYS A 280 -5.44 5.87 33.51
C LYS A 280 -6.22 6.03 32.20
N LYS A 281 -5.68 5.49 31.10
CA LYS A 281 -6.19 5.68 29.75
C LYS A 281 -7.14 4.54 29.36
N GLU A 282 -8.25 4.89 28.69
CA GLU A 282 -9.13 3.98 27.96
C GLU A 282 -8.99 4.31 26.48
N GLU A 283 -8.97 3.32 25.61
CA GLU A 283 -8.71 3.46 24.19
C GLU A 283 -9.81 2.79 23.35
N THR A 284 -10.05 3.33 22.17
CA THR A 284 -10.80 2.67 21.11
C THR A 284 -9.90 2.60 19.88
N PHE A 285 -9.72 1.42 19.33
CA PHE A 285 -9.06 1.22 18.05
C PHE A 285 -10.12 1.11 16.97
N GLU A 286 -9.95 1.84 15.87
CA GLU A 286 -10.77 1.77 14.67
C GLU A 286 -9.88 1.53 13.47
N VAL A 287 -10.09 0.41 12.76
CA VAL A 287 -9.25 0.02 11.61
C VAL A 287 -9.64 0.85 10.39
N LEU A 288 -8.66 1.53 9.79
CA LEU A 288 -8.84 2.33 8.58
C LEU A 288 -8.40 1.59 7.32
N TRP A 289 -7.37 0.74 7.42
CA TRP A 289 -6.79 0.02 6.28
C TRP A 289 -6.05 -1.23 6.75
N GLY A 290 -6.06 -2.27 5.90
CA GLY A 290 -5.37 -3.53 6.17
C GLY A 290 -6.11 -4.48 7.09
N ASP A 291 -5.39 -5.35 7.78
CA ASP A 291 -5.90 -6.33 8.74
C ASP A 291 -5.21 -6.15 10.10
N LEU A 292 -5.96 -6.19 11.17
CA LEU A 292 -5.43 -6.01 12.52
C LEU A 292 -5.86 -7.16 13.42
N GLU A 293 -4.90 -7.87 13.98
CA GLU A 293 -5.11 -8.82 15.06
C GLU A 293 -4.89 -8.09 16.39
N VAL A 294 -5.88 -8.10 17.28
CA VAL A 294 -5.84 -7.48 18.59
C VAL A 294 -6.06 -8.55 19.66
N HIS A 295 -5.15 -8.62 20.62
CA HIS A 295 -5.31 -9.46 21.80
C HIS A 295 -5.78 -8.60 22.96
N LEU A 296 -6.83 -9.00 23.65
CA LEU A 296 -7.38 -8.37 24.86
C LEU A 296 -7.50 -9.42 25.96
N ASP A 297 -6.61 -9.40 26.95
CA ASP A 297 -6.47 -10.47 27.94
C ASP A 297 -6.40 -11.85 27.25
N ASP A 298 -7.42 -12.70 27.41
CA ASP A 298 -7.50 -14.03 26.79
C ASP A 298 -8.25 -14.05 25.43
N GLU A 299 -8.76 -12.91 24.95
CA GLU A 299 -9.53 -12.80 23.71
C GLU A 299 -8.66 -12.37 22.55
N VAL A 300 -8.85 -12.99 21.37
CA VAL A 300 -8.19 -12.62 20.12
C VAL A 300 -9.22 -12.17 19.10
N LEU A 301 -9.07 -10.97 18.60
CA LEU A 301 -9.97 -10.35 17.62
C LEU A 301 -9.24 -10.09 16.30
N PHE A 302 -9.91 -10.40 15.19
CA PHE A 302 -9.44 -10.10 13.84
C PHE A 302 -10.31 -9.00 13.24
N LEU A 303 -9.74 -7.81 13.13
CA LEU A 303 -10.46 -6.59 12.71
C LEU A 303 -10.10 -6.21 11.29
N LYS A 304 -11.09 -5.67 10.57
CA LYS A 304 -10.99 -5.17 9.20
C LYS A 304 -11.37 -3.68 9.15
N PRO A 305 -11.13 -2.97 8.04
CA PRO A 305 -11.53 -1.58 7.91
C PRO A 305 -13.02 -1.35 8.23
N GLY A 306 -13.26 -0.40 9.14
CA GLY A 306 -14.58 -0.10 9.71
C GLY A 306 -14.92 -0.82 11.01
N ASP A 307 -14.17 -1.86 11.41
CA ASP A 307 -14.33 -2.49 12.71
C ASP A 307 -13.65 -1.64 13.80
N SER A 308 -14.23 -1.66 14.99
CA SER A 308 -13.68 -0.99 16.17
C SER A 308 -13.72 -1.87 17.40
N VAL A 309 -12.77 -1.65 18.32
CA VAL A 309 -12.70 -2.36 19.59
C VAL A 309 -12.36 -1.43 20.74
N LEU A 310 -13.03 -1.59 21.87
CA LEU A 310 -12.76 -0.85 23.10
C LEU A 310 -11.73 -1.60 23.96
N VAL A 311 -10.63 -0.95 24.27
CA VAL A 311 -9.61 -1.37 25.23
C VAL A 311 -9.85 -0.64 26.54
N LYS A 312 -10.40 -1.34 27.52
CA LYS A 312 -10.68 -0.77 28.83
C LYS A 312 -9.41 -0.57 29.65
N ARG A 313 -9.48 0.28 30.66
CA ARG A 313 -8.39 0.44 31.63
C ARG A 313 -8.04 -0.88 32.29
N ASN A 314 -6.75 -1.11 32.50
CA ASN A 314 -6.17 -2.32 33.09
C ASN A 314 -6.33 -3.60 32.25
N THR A 315 -6.81 -3.54 31.00
CA THR A 315 -6.83 -4.68 30.08
C THR A 315 -5.46 -4.84 29.44
N TRP A 316 -4.86 -6.02 29.55
CA TRP A 316 -3.67 -6.37 28.78
C TRP A 316 -4.02 -6.46 27.31
N HIS A 317 -3.28 -5.74 26.48
CA HIS A 317 -3.53 -5.75 25.05
C HIS A 317 -2.24 -5.69 24.26
N SER A 318 -2.29 -6.29 23.08
CA SER A 318 -1.27 -6.23 22.05
C SER A 318 -1.93 -6.23 20.68
N PHE A 319 -1.18 -5.88 19.65
CA PHE A 319 -1.67 -5.91 18.28
C PHE A 319 -0.58 -6.33 17.31
N SER A 320 -1.01 -6.90 16.19
CA SER A 320 -0.15 -7.31 15.08
C SER A 320 -0.90 -7.24 13.75
N SER A 321 -0.16 -7.29 12.65
CA SER A 321 -0.73 -7.41 11.32
C SER A 321 0.13 -8.31 10.44
N VAL A 322 -0.52 -9.18 9.67
CA VAL A 322 0.18 -10.06 8.71
C VAL A 322 0.56 -9.27 7.46
N ASN A 323 -0.35 -8.43 6.95
CA ASN A 323 -0.17 -7.72 5.68
C ASN A 323 0.11 -6.22 5.84
N GLY A 324 0.06 -5.72 7.05
CA GLY A 324 0.14 -4.32 7.40
C GLY A 324 -1.25 -3.73 7.71
N ALA A 325 -1.28 -2.76 8.63
CA ALA A 325 -2.52 -2.10 9.04
C ALA A 325 -2.30 -0.63 9.38
N ILE A 326 -3.36 0.15 9.24
CA ILE A 326 -3.49 1.50 9.77
C ILE A 326 -4.78 1.57 10.57
N PHE A 327 -4.67 2.00 11.82
CA PHE A 327 -5.83 2.23 12.66
C PHE A 327 -5.74 3.53 13.45
N GLU A 328 -6.88 4.07 13.83
CA GLU A 328 -6.96 5.19 14.78
C GLU A 328 -7.01 4.67 16.21
N GLU A 329 -6.24 5.28 17.09
CA GLU A 329 -6.41 5.23 18.53
C GLU A 329 -7.11 6.52 18.96
N ILE A 330 -8.36 6.39 19.42
CA ILE A 330 -9.10 7.46 20.08
C ILE A 330 -9.14 7.10 21.56
N SER A 331 -8.63 7.98 22.41
CA SER A 331 -8.49 7.67 23.83
C SER A 331 -8.74 8.88 24.72
N THR A 332 -8.85 8.63 26.01
CA THR A 332 -8.70 9.69 27.02
C THR A 332 -7.26 10.20 27.00
N THR A 333 -6.93 11.23 27.77
CA THR A 333 -5.60 11.83 27.80
C THR A 333 -4.49 10.78 27.88
N HIS A 334 -3.50 10.88 27.01
CA HIS A 334 -2.30 10.06 27.05
C HIS A 334 -1.29 10.61 28.06
N TYR A 335 -0.83 9.76 28.98
CA TYR A 335 0.21 10.04 29.96
C TYR A 335 1.47 9.24 29.64
N ARG A 336 2.64 9.85 29.70
CA ARG A 336 3.93 9.22 29.36
C ARG A 336 4.29 8.03 30.26
N ASP A 337 3.78 8.01 31.50
CA ASP A 337 4.05 7.04 32.55
C ASP A 337 2.95 5.96 32.67
N ASP A 338 1.98 5.91 31.77
CA ASP A 338 0.80 5.03 31.85
C ASP A 338 0.85 3.79 30.95
N SER A 339 2.02 3.44 30.40
CA SER A 339 2.20 2.22 29.62
C SER A 339 2.99 1.19 30.45
N HIS A 340 2.30 0.16 30.91
CA HIS A 340 2.86 -0.92 31.71
C HIS A 340 2.98 -2.18 30.83
N TYR A 341 4.21 -2.67 30.62
CA TYR A 341 4.48 -3.81 29.76
C TYR A 341 4.56 -5.11 30.55
N GLU A 342 4.13 -6.21 29.94
CA GLU A 342 4.26 -7.54 30.52
C GLU A 342 5.72 -7.99 30.59
N ASP A 343 6.53 -7.67 29.56
CA ASP A 343 7.96 -7.93 29.56
C ASP A 343 8.66 -6.99 30.57
N GLU A 344 9.25 -7.63 31.61
CA GLU A 344 9.98 -6.91 32.65
C GLU A 344 11.17 -6.11 32.12
N ASN A 345 11.81 -6.53 31.02
CA ASN A 345 12.93 -5.80 30.45
C ASN A 345 12.45 -4.47 29.87
N ILE A 346 11.32 -4.49 29.16
CA ILE A 346 10.69 -3.26 28.62
C ILE A 346 10.20 -2.39 29.78
N SER A 347 9.58 -2.97 30.82
CA SER A 347 9.06 -2.22 31.96
C SER A 347 10.13 -1.48 32.75
N LYS A 348 11.37 -2.00 32.78
CA LYS A 348 12.52 -1.41 33.49
C LYS A 348 13.24 -0.32 32.69
N MET A 349 13.02 -0.24 31.37
CA MET A 349 13.66 0.78 30.50
C MET A 349 13.05 2.15 30.72
N ASP A 350 13.88 3.18 30.59
CA ASP A 350 13.35 4.55 30.51
C ASP A 350 12.41 4.66 29.29
N PRO A 351 11.22 5.28 29.43
CA PRO A 351 10.29 5.46 28.32
C PRO A 351 10.90 6.11 27.07
N MET A 352 11.97 6.91 27.22
CA MET A 352 12.66 7.54 26.09
C MET A 352 13.68 6.62 25.39
N GLU A 353 14.13 5.56 26.04
CA GLU A 353 15.05 4.58 25.44
C GLU A 353 14.36 3.61 24.48
N ARG A 354 13.03 3.45 24.61
CA ARG A 354 12.21 2.54 23.79
C ARG A 354 11.43 3.23 22.68
N LYS A 355 11.80 4.48 22.37
CA LYS A 355 11.16 5.26 21.30
C LYS A 355 12.10 6.28 20.68
N THR A 356 11.84 6.58 19.41
CA THR A 356 12.47 7.69 18.69
C THR A 356 11.40 8.71 18.33
N LEU A 357 11.58 9.95 18.76
CA LEU A 357 10.65 11.04 18.45
C LEU A 357 11.18 11.85 17.25
N ILE A 358 10.29 12.19 16.36
CA ILE A 358 10.58 12.94 15.14
C ILE A 358 9.59 14.10 15.05
N ASP A 359 10.11 15.31 15.01
CA ASP A 359 9.35 16.54 14.88
C ASP A 359 10.14 17.51 13.96
N PRO A 360 9.53 18.08 12.92
CA PRO A 360 8.18 17.82 12.41
C PRO A 360 8.09 16.67 11.39
N TRP A 361 6.86 16.19 11.14
CA TRP A 361 6.55 15.19 10.10
C TRP A 361 7.05 15.55 8.69
N ASN A 362 7.21 16.82 8.38
CA ASN A 362 7.61 17.37 7.09
C ASN A 362 9.13 17.63 6.98
N GLY A 363 9.93 17.05 7.86
CA GLY A 363 11.40 17.18 7.86
C GLY A 363 12.08 16.33 6.79
#